data_cfd6d44e2b24e7a3d07f448cca47a07f
#
_entry.id   cfd6d44e2b24e7a3d07f448cca47a07f
#
_cell.length_a   1.000
_cell.length_b   1.000
_cell.length_c   1.000
_cell.angle_alpha   90.00
_cell.angle_beta   90.00
_cell.angle_gamma   90.00
#
_symmetry.space_group_name_H-M   'P 1'
#
loop_
_entity.id
_entity.type
_entity.pdbx_description
1 polymer ?
#
loop_
_entity_poly.entity_id
_entity_poly.type
_entity_poly.pdbx_seq_one_letter_code
_entity_poly.pdbx_strand_id
1 'polypeptide(L)'
;MYKVVYISISTLTSLEFYRKLSEELNCVPAFRKVDNYRNIQEAINRYVLEKKITPVIILDEANYLSNTILNDLKMIFNFEMDSRERAVVLLVGLPQLNNVSTHLRASIIILT
;
A
#
# COMPACT_ATOMS: atom_id res chain seq x y z
N MET A 1 3.97 -17.01 5.31
CA MET A 1 3.18 -16.94 4.07
C MET A 1 2.88 -15.49 3.69
N TYR A 2 2.73 -15.21 2.42
CA TYR A 2 2.57 -13.84 1.93
C TYR A 2 1.36 -13.73 1.01
N LYS A 3 0.69 -12.59 1.08
CA LYS A 3 -0.33 -12.19 0.12
C LYS A 3 0.28 -11.14 -0.78
N VAL A 4 0.57 -11.50 -2.03
CA VAL A 4 1.22 -10.58 -2.97
C VAL A 4 0.16 -9.79 -3.75
N VAL A 5 0.33 -8.47 -3.77
CA VAL A 5 -0.53 -7.54 -4.47
C VAL A 5 0.33 -6.74 -5.44
N TYR A 6 -0.08 -6.66 -6.70
CA TYR A 6 0.66 -5.91 -7.73
C TYR A 6 -0.21 -4.80 -8.28
N ILE A 7 0.29 -3.58 -8.26
CA ILE A 7 -0.42 -2.42 -8.79
C ILE A 7 0.54 -1.57 -9.62
N SER A 8 0.15 -1.27 -10.86
CA SER A 8 0.86 -0.28 -11.66
C SER A 8 0.23 1.08 -11.39
N ILE A 9 1.03 2.04 -10.93
CA ILE A 9 0.51 3.32 -10.44
C ILE A 9 0.68 4.48 -11.39
N SER A 10 1.14 4.25 -12.62
CA SER A 10 1.52 5.32 -13.54
C SER A 10 0.40 6.30 -13.86
N THR A 11 -0.85 5.84 -13.90
CA THR A 11 -1.99 6.67 -14.31
C THR A 11 -3.11 6.74 -13.27
N LEU A 12 -2.87 6.23 -12.07
CA LEU A 12 -3.94 6.16 -11.07
C LEU A 12 -4.12 7.46 -10.31
N THR A 13 -5.38 7.87 -10.11
CA THR A 13 -5.71 8.90 -9.14
C THR A 13 -5.67 8.28 -7.75
N SER A 14 -5.73 9.14 -6.71
CA SER A 14 -5.76 8.67 -5.33
C SER A 14 -6.94 7.72 -5.09
N LEU A 15 -8.13 8.10 -5.53
CA LEU A 15 -9.31 7.23 -5.34
C LEU A 15 -9.17 5.90 -6.08
N GLU A 16 -8.67 5.93 -7.30
CA GLU A 16 -8.44 4.72 -8.08
C GLU A 16 -7.43 3.80 -7.39
N PHE A 17 -6.39 4.39 -6.80
CA PHE A 17 -5.40 3.62 -6.06
C PHE A 17 -6.05 2.91 -4.86
N TYR A 18 -6.85 3.63 -4.06
CA TYR A 18 -7.55 3.04 -2.93
C TYR A 18 -8.48 1.91 -3.37
N ARG A 19 -9.24 2.14 -4.45
CA ARG A 19 -10.17 1.13 -4.96
C ARG A 19 -9.41 -0.12 -5.44
N LYS A 20 -8.31 0.08 -6.15
CA LYS A 20 -7.49 -1.01 -6.66
C LYS A 20 -6.87 -1.82 -5.53
N LEU A 21 -6.33 -1.15 -4.54
CA LEU A 21 -5.72 -1.81 -3.38
C LEU A 21 -6.78 -2.60 -2.59
N SER A 22 -7.95 -2.01 -2.40
CA SER A 22 -9.07 -2.68 -1.75
C SER A 22 -9.44 -3.97 -2.49
N GLU A 23 -9.59 -3.88 -3.81
CA GLU A 23 -9.93 -5.03 -4.65
C GLU A 23 -8.87 -6.13 -4.55
N GLU A 24 -7.60 -5.76 -4.62
CA GLU A 24 -6.50 -6.72 -4.57
C GLU A 24 -6.37 -7.38 -3.19
N LEU A 25 -6.88 -6.75 -2.15
CA LEU A 25 -6.94 -7.33 -0.82
C LEU A 25 -8.26 -8.08 -0.59
N ASN A 26 -8.98 -8.36 -1.67
CA ASN A 26 -10.23 -9.14 -1.67
C ASN A 26 -11.37 -8.43 -0.96
N CYS A 27 -11.38 -7.10 -1.01
CA CYS A 27 -12.50 -6.30 -0.54
C CYS A 27 -13.32 -5.84 -1.73
N VAL A 28 -14.60 -5.54 -1.51
CA VAL A 28 -15.43 -4.92 -2.54
C VAL A 28 -15.09 -3.43 -2.56
N PRO A 29 -14.63 -2.87 -3.70
CA PRO A 29 -14.29 -1.45 -3.75
C PRO A 29 -15.51 -0.58 -3.43
N ALA A 30 -15.30 0.46 -2.64
CA ALA A 30 -16.34 1.40 -2.26
C ALA A 30 -16.26 2.67 -3.12
N PHE A 31 -17.31 3.48 -3.04
CA PHE A 31 -17.35 4.74 -3.76
C PHE A 31 -16.39 5.77 -3.17
N ARG A 32 -16.33 5.83 -1.84
CA ARG A 32 -15.61 6.89 -1.17
C ARG A 32 -14.24 6.39 -0.70
N LYS A 33 -13.28 7.31 -0.75
CA LYS A 33 -11.92 7.03 -0.32
C LYS A 33 -11.85 6.56 1.14
N VAL A 34 -12.63 7.21 2.01
CA VAL A 34 -12.62 6.86 3.44
C VAL A 34 -13.13 5.44 3.68
N ASP A 35 -14.10 4.99 2.89
CA ASP A 35 -14.63 3.63 3.05
C ASP A 35 -13.63 2.59 2.55
N ASN A 36 -12.94 2.88 1.45
CA ASN A 36 -11.86 2.01 0.98
C ASN A 36 -10.72 1.96 1.99
N TYR A 37 -10.36 3.10 2.57
CA TYR A 37 -9.33 3.16 3.60
C TYR A 37 -9.65 2.22 4.75
N ARG A 38 -10.88 2.28 5.25
CA ARG A 38 -11.34 1.41 6.34
C ARG A 38 -11.25 -0.06 5.94
N ASN A 39 -11.73 -0.38 4.74
CA ASN A 39 -11.69 -1.76 4.24
C ASN A 39 -10.26 -2.28 4.13
N ILE A 40 -9.34 -1.45 3.66
CA ILE A 40 -7.93 -1.82 3.54
C ILE A 40 -7.34 -2.11 4.92
N GLN A 41 -7.63 -1.24 5.91
CA GLN A 41 -7.12 -1.43 7.26
C GLN A 41 -7.62 -2.73 7.87
N GLU A 42 -8.92 -3.00 7.71
CA GLU A 42 -9.50 -4.23 8.22
C GLU A 42 -8.93 -5.46 7.53
N ALA A 43 -8.70 -5.38 6.21
CA ALA A 43 -8.13 -6.49 5.46
C ALA A 43 -6.69 -6.78 5.90
N ILE A 44 -5.87 -5.75 6.06
CA ILE A 44 -4.50 -5.92 6.53
C ILE A 44 -4.48 -6.56 7.91
N ASN A 45 -5.33 -6.09 8.82
CA ASN A 45 -5.45 -6.66 10.15
C ASN A 45 -5.82 -8.15 10.09
N ARG A 46 -6.78 -8.46 9.24
CA ARG A 46 -7.25 -9.84 9.10
C ARG A 46 -6.16 -10.75 8.60
N TYR A 47 -5.41 -10.31 7.58
CA TYR A 47 -4.29 -11.10 7.07
C TYR A 47 -3.22 -11.32 8.14
N VAL A 48 -2.82 -10.24 8.81
CA VAL A 48 -1.69 -10.30 9.76
C VAL A 48 -2.08 -11.01 11.05
N LEU A 49 -3.19 -10.61 11.65
CA LEU A 49 -3.55 -11.08 12.98
C LEU A 49 -4.28 -12.42 12.99
N GLU A 50 -5.19 -12.63 12.06
CA GLU A 50 -5.98 -13.86 12.02
C GLU A 50 -5.35 -14.95 11.20
N LYS A 51 -4.85 -14.63 10.01
CA LYS A 51 -4.34 -15.62 9.07
C LYS A 51 -2.83 -15.80 9.12
N LYS A 52 -2.12 -14.93 9.85
CA LYS A 52 -0.66 -14.93 9.93
C LYS A 52 -0.03 -14.82 8.54
N ILE A 53 -0.63 -14.00 7.68
CA ILE A 53 -0.18 -13.76 6.31
C ILE A 53 0.29 -12.32 6.22
N THR A 54 1.49 -12.11 5.66
CA THR A 54 2.04 -10.76 5.47
C THR A 54 1.69 -10.25 4.08
N PRO A 55 0.95 -9.13 3.96
CA PRO A 55 0.72 -8.53 2.65
C PRO A 55 2.02 -7.97 2.09
N VAL A 56 2.27 -8.24 0.81
CA VAL A 56 3.40 -7.69 0.06
C VAL A 56 2.82 -6.91 -1.09
N ILE A 57 3.00 -5.59 -1.06
CA ILE A 57 2.38 -4.69 -2.02
C ILE A 57 3.47 -4.18 -2.97
N ILE A 58 3.37 -4.58 -4.22
CA ILE A 58 4.32 -4.21 -5.26
C ILE A 58 3.71 -3.07 -6.07
N LEU A 59 4.34 -1.91 -6.00
CA LEU A 59 3.92 -0.74 -6.76
C LEU A 59 4.89 -0.52 -7.92
N ASP A 60 4.45 -0.90 -9.11
CA ASP A 60 5.25 -0.77 -10.32
C ASP A 60 5.11 0.63 -10.90
N GLU A 61 6.11 1.04 -11.66
CA GLU A 61 6.20 2.38 -12.25
C GLU A 61 6.13 3.45 -11.17
N ALA A 62 6.77 3.19 -10.03
CA ALA A 62 6.70 4.06 -8.86
C ALA A 62 7.41 5.39 -9.07
N ASN A 63 8.17 5.55 -10.16
CA ASN A 63 8.72 6.85 -10.54
C ASN A 63 7.62 7.86 -10.92
N TYR A 64 6.38 7.38 -11.14
CA TYR A 64 5.22 8.25 -11.35
C TYR A 64 4.44 8.50 -10.06
N LEU A 65 4.98 8.09 -8.92
CA LEU A 65 4.32 8.24 -7.63
C LEU A 65 4.08 9.74 -7.34
N SER A 66 2.81 10.11 -7.21
CA SER A 66 2.46 11.48 -6.89
C SER A 66 2.59 11.72 -5.39
N ASN A 67 2.70 12.99 -4.98
CA ASN A 67 2.72 13.33 -3.56
C ASN A 67 1.43 12.90 -2.88
N THR A 68 0.31 12.96 -3.59
CA THR A 68 -0.98 12.54 -3.05
C THR A 68 -0.97 11.05 -2.71
N ILE A 69 -0.51 10.20 -3.65
CA ILE A 69 -0.46 8.77 -3.40
C ILE A 69 0.60 8.42 -2.35
N LEU A 70 1.73 9.14 -2.34
CA LEU A 70 2.73 8.94 -1.31
C LEU A 70 2.15 9.23 0.08
N ASN A 71 1.37 10.30 0.22
CA ASN A 71 0.69 10.60 1.47
C ASN A 71 -0.34 9.53 1.84
N ASP A 72 -1.04 9.00 0.83
CA ASP A 72 -1.98 7.91 1.05
C ASP A 72 -1.28 6.67 1.60
N LEU A 73 -0.12 6.33 1.06
CA LEU A 73 0.68 5.22 1.55
C LEU A 73 1.08 5.44 3.01
N LYS A 74 1.48 6.65 3.36
CA LYS A 74 1.83 6.98 4.73
C LYS A 74 0.64 6.81 5.66
N MET A 75 -0.54 7.24 5.24
CA MET A 75 -1.75 7.07 6.05
C MET A 75 -2.11 5.60 6.22
N ILE A 76 -2.02 4.82 5.16
CA ILE A 76 -2.41 3.41 5.21
C ILE A 76 -1.47 2.61 6.12
N PHE A 77 -0.18 2.88 6.07
CA PHE A 77 0.81 2.05 6.75
C PHE A 77 1.41 2.68 8.02
N ASN A 78 1.05 3.91 8.35
CA ASN A 78 1.52 4.57 9.58
C ASN A 78 0.42 4.85 10.59
N PHE A 79 -0.79 4.35 10.36
CA PHE A 79 -1.90 4.58 11.29
C PHE A 79 -1.73 3.79 12.58
N GLU A 80 -0.81 2.89 12.61
CA GLU A 80 -0.71 1.80 13.56
C GLU A 80 -0.38 2.26 14.97
N MET A 81 -0.98 1.60 15.93
CA MET A 81 -0.75 1.85 17.33
C MET A 81 0.27 0.90 17.95
N ASP A 82 0.50 -0.26 17.38
CA ASP A 82 1.58 -1.13 17.84
C ASP A 82 2.80 -0.90 16.97
N SER A 83 3.96 -1.34 17.43
CA SER A 83 5.23 -1.06 16.78
C SER A 83 5.63 -2.09 15.71
N ARG A 84 4.77 -3.06 15.42
CA ARG A 84 5.12 -4.13 14.49
C ARG A 84 4.82 -3.74 13.06
N GLU A 85 5.71 -4.16 12.17
CA GLU A 85 5.46 -4.01 10.75
C GLU A 85 4.36 -4.96 10.31
N ARG A 86 3.43 -4.46 9.49
CA ARG A 86 2.24 -5.21 9.11
C ARG A 86 2.20 -5.56 7.63
N ALA A 87 3.07 -4.94 6.85
CA ALA A 87 3.10 -5.17 5.41
C ALA A 87 4.48 -4.85 4.87
N VAL A 88 4.75 -5.34 3.67
CA VAL A 88 5.96 -5.00 2.92
C VAL A 88 5.53 -4.24 1.67
N VAL A 89 6.17 -3.11 1.41
CA VAL A 89 5.88 -2.32 0.22
C VAL A 89 7.13 -2.30 -0.65
N LEU A 90 6.99 -2.77 -1.89
CA LEU A 90 8.07 -2.75 -2.87
C LEU A 90 7.78 -1.66 -3.90
N LEU A 91 8.67 -0.69 -4.01
CA LEU A 91 8.56 0.37 -5.01
C LEU A 91 9.51 0.04 -6.15
N VAL A 92 8.96 -0.16 -7.33
CA VAL A 92 9.73 -0.54 -8.52
C VAL A 92 9.66 0.59 -9.54
N GLY A 93 10.81 1.08 -9.98
CA GLY A 93 10.84 2.18 -10.95
C GLY A 93 12.23 2.65 -11.28
N LEU A 94 12.36 3.91 -11.68
CA LEU A 94 13.62 4.51 -12.10
C LEU A 94 14.45 4.98 -10.90
N PRO A 95 15.75 5.25 -11.09
CA PRO A 95 16.66 5.59 -9.98
C PRO A 95 16.24 6.77 -9.10
N GLN A 96 15.45 7.71 -9.61
CA GLN A 96 15.00 8.86 -8.83
C GLN A 96 14.12 8.46 -7.66
N LEU A 97 13.68 7.20 -7.57
CA LEU A 97 12.95 6.72 -6.41
C LEU A 97 13.76 6.77 -5.12
N ASN A 98 15.09 6.83 -5.23
CA ASN A 98 15.94 6.89 -4.04
C ASN A 98 15.69 8.14 -3.20
N ASN A 99 14.97 9.11 -3.75
CA ASN A 99 14.61 10.34 -3.03
C ASN A 99 13.26 10.24 -2.32
N VAL A 100 12.56 9.11 -2.43
CA VAL A 100 11.27 8.93 -1.77
C VAL A 100 11.47 8.76 -0.28
N SER A 101 10.65 9.43 0.53
CA SER A 101 10.69 9.34 1.98
C SER A 101 10.39 7.92 2.45
N THR A 102 11.12 7.46 3.47
CA THR A 102 10.98 6.11 4.00
C THR A 102 10.38 6.10 5.41
N HIS A 103 9.51 7.05 5.73
CA HIS A 103 8.90 7.15 7.05
C HIS A 103 7.68 6.24 7.23
N LEU A 104 7.50 5.27 6.37
CA LEU A 104 6.39 4.31 6.49
C LEU A 104 6.69 3.26 7.55
N ARG A 105 5.63 2.78 8.21
CA ARG A 105 5.75 1.72 9.21
C ARG A 105 5.76 0.32 8.59
N ALA A 106 5.82 0.24 7.29
CA ALA A 106 6.02 -1.01 6.58
C ALA A 106 7.49 -1.11 6.19
N SER A 107 7.96 -2.30 5.92
CA SER A 107 9.26 -2.49 5.29
C SER A 107 9.17 -2.01 3.85
N ILE A 108 10.02 -1.08 3.47
CA ILE A 108 10.03 -0.52 2.12
C ILE A 108 11.31 -0.93 1.42
N ILE A 109 11.17 -1.50 0.24
CA ILE A 109 12.29 -1.87 -0.62
C ILE A 109 12.12 -1.13 -1.94
N ILE A 110 13.15 -0.39 -2.33
CA ILE A 110 13.13 0.38 -3.58
C ILE A 110 13.99 -0.34 -4.61
N LEU A 111 13.36 -0.72 -5.71
CA LEU A 111 14.02 -1.40 -6.83
C LEU A 111 14.05 -0.47 -8.03
N THR A 112 15.23 -0.22 -8.56
CA THR A 112 15.41 0.67 -9.71
C THR A 112 15.98 -0.07 -10.91
#